data_9991bde56f2c2a099f75ce1e1a406a7e
#
_entry.id   9991bde56f2c2a099f75ce1e1a406a7e
#
_cell.length_a   1.000
_cell.length_b   1.000
_cell.length_c   1.000
_cell.angle_alpha   90.00
_cell.angle_beta   90.00
_cell.angle_gamma   90.00
#
_symmetry.space_group_name_H-M   'P 1'
#
loop_
_entity.id
_entity.type
_entity.pdbx_description
1 polymer ?
#
loop_
_entity_poly.entity_id
_entity_poly.type
_entity_poly.pdbx_seq_one_letter_code
_entity_poly.pdbx_strand_id
1 'polypeptide(L)'
;MLTPTQDTLESAAHLVREYFLEPIRTLEGWVGTLAEELEKTRATGALTRAKLDTIVEPHAIRTLALPSAPVYGAGFIAAIDLLSDARNYLAWWQGADQRQLVLASQSVNKEHIDYSELEWYRVPLATGLPHVAGPYVDYLCSDEYTITVAVPVRIGTEFAGVAGLDLLIDAVERDLVPRLRALGAEVTLVNGVGRVIVSTDPQWATGDSVRGSRLAELPRQPCADVALDVIVDA
;
A
#
# COMPACT_ATOMS: atom_id res chain seq x y z
N MET A 1 25.33 20.73 14.94
CA MET A 1 24.08 21.13 15.60
C MET A 1 23.12 21.41 14.45
N LEU A 2 22.07 20.64 14.32
CA LEU A 2 21.06 20.83 13.25
C LEU A 2 20.25 22.11 13.57
N THR A 3 19.63 22.70 12.54
CA THR A 3 18.65 23.77 12.76
C THR A 3 17.36 23.19 13.32
N PRO A 4 16.52 23.93 14.05
CA PRO A 4 15.23 23.42 14.54
C PRO A 4 14.36 22.81 13.43
N THR A 5 14.38 23.40 12.23
CA THR A 5 13.65 22.87 11.05
C THR A 5 14.22 21.53 10.58
N GLN A 6 15.55 21.33 10.62
CA GLN A 6 16.18 20.08 10.22
C GLN A 6 15.85 18.94 11.21
N ASP A 7 15.89 19.23 12.52
CA ASP A 7 15.51 18.26 13.55
C ASP A 7 14.03 17.83 13.40
N THR A 8 13.15 18.77 13.04
CA THR A 8 11.73 18.49 12.81
C THR A 8 11.52 17.64 11.56
N LEU A 9 12.24 17.94 10.45
CA LEU A 9 12.21 17.14 9.22
C LEU A 9 12.62 15.68 9.47
N GLU A 10 13.73 15.48 10.18
CA GLU A 10 14.21 14.13 10.52
C GLU A 10 13.24 13.38 11.43
N SER A 11 12.68 14.07 12.42
CA SER A 11 11.69 13.50 13.33
C SER A 11 10.39 13.11 12.61
N ALA A 12 9.91 13.97 11.71
CA ALA A 12 8.72 13.71 10.90
C ALA A 12 8.95 12.53 9.93
N ALA A 13 10.09 12.51 9.24
CA ALA A 13 10.45 11.43 8.34
C ALA A 13 10.57 10.09 9.07
N HIS A 14 11.17 10.08 10.26
CA HIS A 14 11.27 8.87 11.10
C HIS A 14 9.89 8.37 11.53
N LEU A 15 9.00 9.28 12.00
CA LEU A 15 7.65 8.95 12.42
C LEU A 15 6.84 8.33 11.28
N VAL A 16 6.88 8.92 10.10
CA VAL A 16 6.20 8.42 8.90
C VAL A 16 6.76 7.06 8.47
N ARG A 17 8.09 6.94 8.46
CA ARG A 17 8.77 5.70 8.14
C ARG A 17 8.30 4.56 9.05
N GLU A 18 8.33 4.75 10.38
CA GLU A 18 7.90 3.70 11.32
C GLU A 18 6.43 3.35 11.16
N TYR A 19 5.57 4.32 10.85
CA TYR A 19 4.15 4.08 10.60
C TYR A 19 3.93 3.11 9.41
N PHE A 20 4.61 3.30 8.29
CA PHE A 20 4.45 2.46 7.10
C PHE A 20 5.31 1.20 7.12
N LEU A 21 6.40 1.16 7.87
CA LEU A 21 7.22 -0.05 8.00
C LEU A 21 6.49 -1.20 8.69
N GLU A 22 5.57 -0.95 9.59
CA GLU A 22 4.81 -2.01 10.25
C GLU A 22 3.90 -2.77 9.28
N PRO A 23 3.05 -2.11 8.46
CA PRO A 23 2.35 -2.74 7.36
C PRO A 23 3.25 -3.51 6.39
N ILE A 24 4.39 -2.93 5.99
CA ILE A 24 5.36 -3.60 5.10
C ILE A 24 5.88 -4.89 5.74
N ARG A 25 6.40 -4.84 6.96
CA ARG A 25 6.91 -6.01 7.70
C ARG A 25 5.85 -7.09 7.89
N THR A 26 4.60 -6.68 8.07
CA THR A 26 3.49 -7.63 8.18
C THR A 26 3.32 -8.42 6.90
N LEU A 27 3.32 -7.77 5.74
CA LEU A 27 3.25 -8.43 4.45
C LEU A 27 4.50 -9.29 4.21
N GLU A 28 5.70 -8.77 4.45
CA GLU A 28 6.96 -9.51 4.33
C GLU A 28 6.98 -10.78 5.20
N GLY A 29 6.31 -10.74 6.35
CA GLY A 29 6.24 -11.87 7.30
C GLY A 29 5.56 -13.12 6.74
N TRP A 30 4.75 -13.00 5.67
CA TRP A 30 4.09 -14.15 5.07
C TRP A 30 4.39 -14.36 3.57
N VAL A 31 5.07 -13.41 2.92
CA VAL A 31 5.45 -13.50 1.49
C VAL A 31 6.27 -14.77 1.21
N GLY A 32 7.23 -15.12 2.07
CA GLY A 32 8.04 -16.32 1.92
C GLY A 32 7.20 -17.61 1.95
N THR A 33 6.34 -17.75 2.96
CA THR A 33 5.43 -18.89 3.10
C THR A 33 4.46 -18.98 1.91
N LEU A 34 3.89 -17.84 1.49
CA LEU A 34 3.05 -17.80 0.31
C LEU A 34 3.79 -18.30 -0.94
N ALA A 35 5.00 -17.82 -1.18
CA ALA A 35 5.80 -18.26 -2.34
C ALA A 35 6.05 -19.77 -2.34
N GLU A 36 6.40 -20.34 -1.19
CA GLU A 36 6.62 -21.80 -1.03
C GLU A 36 5.33 -22.60 -1.31
N GLU A 37 4.18 -22.15 -0.82
CA GLU A 37 2.89 -22.81 -1.03
C GLU A 37 2.44 -22.72 -2.49
N LEU A 38 2.65 -21.57 -3.15
CA LEU A 38 2.39 -21.41 -4.59
C LEU A 38 3.28 -22.34 -5.43
N GLU A 39 4.58 -22.39 -5.13
CA GLU A 39 5.53 -23.28 -5.83
C GLU A 39 5.14 -24.75 -5.65
N LYS A 40 4.86 -25.19 -4.43
CA LYS A 40 4.41 -26.55 -4.14
C LYS A 40 3.11 -26.89 -4.87
N THR A 41 2.17 -25.97 -4.93
CA THR A 41 0.88 -26.18 -5.61
C THR A 41 1.08 -26.31 -7.12
N ARG A 42 1.94 -25.48 -7.73
CA ARG A 42 2.33 -25.60 -9.15
C ARG A 42 3.04 -26.92 -9.48
N ALA A 43 3.90 -27.38 -8.58
CA ALA A 43 4.62 -28.64 -8.76
C ALA A 43 3.70 -29.87 -8.70
N THR A 44 2.58 -29.79 -7.98
CA THR A 44 1.63 -30.92 -7.82
C THR A 44 0.42 -30.84 -8.74
N GLY A 45 0.22 -29.75 -9.47
CA GLY A 45 -0.89 -29.57 -10.39
C GLY A 45 -1.18 -28.11 -10.72
N ALA A 46 -2.31 -27.88 -11.38
CA ALA A 46 -2.71 -26.54 -11.78
C ALA A 46 -2.98 -25.64 -10.56
N LEU A 47 -2.45 -24.41 -10.58
CA LEU A 47 -2.83 -23.36 -9.66
C LEU A 47 -4.10 -22.68 -10.17
N THR A 48 -5.17 -22.76 -9.40
CA THR A 48 -6.49 -22.19 -9.72
C THR A 48 -6.87 -21.11 -8.72
N ARG A 49 -7.90 -20.29 -9.05
CA ARG A 49 -8.47 -19.28 -8.13
C ARG A 49 -8.81 -19.86 -6.76
N ALA A 50 -9.55 -20.98 -6.74
CA ALA A 50 -9.97 -21.62 -5.51
C ALA A 50 -8.80 -22.08 -4.61
N LYS A 51 -7.73 -22.59 -5.24
CA LYS A 51 -6.52 -22.96 -4.50
C LYS A 51 -5.79 -21.71 -3.97
N LEU A 52 -5.70 -20.68 -4.80
CA LEU A 52 -5.08 -19.42 -4.40
C LEU A 52 -5.82 -18.81 -3.21
N ASP A 53 -7.16 -18.76 -3.24
CA ASP A 53 -7.97 -18.27 -2.13
C ASP A 53 -7.69 -19.04 -0.83
N THR A 54 -7.66 -20.37 -0.89
CA THR A 54 -7.35 -21.23 0.27
C THR A 54 -5.97 -20.94 0.86
N ILE A 55 -4.98 -20.63 0.02
CA ILE A 55 -3.62 -20.30 0.46
C ILE A 55 -3.56 -18.91 1.08
N VAL A 56 -4.21 -17.92 0.44
CA VAL A 56 -4.09 -16.50 0.83
C VAL A 56 -4.96 -16.13 2.03
N GLU A 57 -6.17 -16.70 2.15
CA GLU A 57 -7.16 -16.35 3.19
C GLU A 57 -6.57 -16.27 4.61
N PRO A 58 -5.82 -17.27 5.11
CA PRO A 58 -5.28 -17.22 6.48
C PRO A 58 -4.31 -16.06 6.71
N HIS A 59 -3.59 -15.63 5.68
CA HIS A 59 -2.66 -14.51 5.73
C HIS A 59 -3.43 -13.19 5.71
N ALA A 60 -4.39 -13.04 4.81
CA ALA A 60 -5.23 -11.86 4.69
C ALA A 60 -6.02 -11.58 5.98
N ILE A 61 -6.68 -12.60 6.54
CA ILE A 61 -7.46 -12.47 7.79
C ILE A 61 -6.58 -12.04 8.95
N ARG A 62 -5.37 -12.60 9.08
CA ARG A 62 -4.41 -12.18 10.13
C ARG A 62 -3.95 -10.74 9.92
N THR A 63 -3.75 -10.31 8.69
CA THR A 63 -3.36 -8.94 8.35
C THR A 63 -4.48 -7.95 8.68
N LEU A 64 -5.74 -8.28 8.35
CA LEU A 64 -6.91 -7.47 8.71
C LEU A 64 -7.13 -7.34 10.23
N ALA A 65 -6.67 -8.32 11.01
CA ALA A 65 -6.80 -8.33 12.46
C ALA A 65 -5.66 -7.58 13.21
N LEU A 66 -4.77 -6.87 12.48
CA LEU A 66 -3.68 -6.11 13.11
C LEU A 66 -4.21 -5.00 14.01
N PRO A 67 -3.88 -4.99 15.31
CA PRO A 67 -4.39 -3.97 16.22
C PRO A 67 -3.69 -2.61 16.09
N SER A 68 -2.52 -2.59 15.45
CA SER A 68 -1.62 -1.44 15.36
C SER A 68 -1.76 -0.64 14.06
N ALA A 69 -2.47 -1.18 13.05
CA ALA A 69 -2.72 -0.49 11.80
C ALA A 69 -4.19 -0.65 11.38
N PRO A 70 -4.83 0.42 10.89
CA PRO A 70 -6.23 0.39 10.49
C PRO A 70 -6.38 -0.22 9.07
N VAL A 71 -6.03 -1.50 8.93
CA VAL A 71 -6.10 -2.23 7.66
C VAL A 71 -7.56 -2.43 7.25
N TYR A 72 -7.93 -1.92 6.08
CA TYR A 72 -9.27 -2.07 5.51
C TYR A 72 -9.39 -3.30 4.62
N GLY A 73 -8.36 -3.58 3.82
CA GLY A 73 -8.30 -4.70 2.91
C GLY A 73 -6.92 -5.35 2.92
N ALA A 74 -6.84 -6.65 2.65
CA ALA A 74 -5.57 -7.36 2.51
C ALA A 74 -5.71 -8.60 1.63
N GLY A 75 -4.62 -8.99 0.95
CA GLY A 75 -4.60 -10.17 0.14
C GLY A 75 -3.42 -10.26 -0.82
N PHE A 76 -3.64 -10.97 -1.92
CA PHE A 76 -2.65 -11.20 -2.96
C PHE A 76 -3.24 -10.95 -4.33
N ILE A 77 -2.54 -10.15 -5.12
CA ILE A 77 -2.87 -9.85 -6.52
C ILE A 77 -1.94 -10.68 -7.39
N ALA A 78 -2.50 -11.67 -8.08
CA ALA A 78 -1.74 -12.60 -8.91
C ALA A 78 -1.12 -11.91 -10.13
N ALA A 79 0.07 -12.34 -10.52
CA ALA A 79 0.63 -11.93 -11.80
C ALA A 79 -0.28 -12.38 -12.95
N ILE A 80 -0.27 -11.61 -14.04
CA ILE A 80 -1.03 -11.94 -15.25
C ILE A 80 -0.61 -13.34 -15.72
N ASP A 81 -1.60 -14.18 -16.05
CA ASP A 81 -1.44 -15.55 -16.50
C ASP A 81 -0.78 -16.51 -15.47
N LEU A 82 -0.69 -16.12 -14.18
CA LEU A 82 -0.20 -17.02 -13.13
C LEU A 82 -1.14 -18.22 -12.91
N LEU A 83 -2.45 -18.01 -13.01
CA LEU A 83 -3.47 -19.01 -12.75
C LEU A 83 -3.89 -19.72 -14.03
N SER A 84 -4.27 -21.01 -13.91
CA SER A 84 -4.69 -21.81 -15.04
C SER A 84 -6.15 -21.56 -15.49
N ASP A 85 -6.96 -20.94 -14.62
CA ASP A 85 -8.41 -20.71 -14.81
C ASP A 85 -8.80 -19.22 -14.79
N ALA A 86 -7.82 -18.31 -14.72
CA ALA A 86 -8.04 -16.87 -14.81
C ALA A 86 -6.75 -16.17 -15.29
N ARG A 87 -6.92 -15.18 -16.16
CA ARG A 87 -5.81 -14.35 -16.63
C ARG A 87 -5.30 -13.41 -15.55
N ASN A 88 -6.20 -12.80 -14.80
CA ASN A 88 -5.93 -11.90 -13.68
C ASN A 88 -6.84 -12.28 -12.52
N TYR A 89 -6.36 -12.14 -11.29
CA TYR A 89 -7.13 -12.47 -10.11
C TYR A 89 -6.61 -11.76 -8.86
N LEU A 90 -7.55 -11.33 -8.02
CA LEU A 90 -7.31 -10.80 -6.69
C LEU A 90 -7.90 -11.76 -5.67
N ALA A 91 -7.05 -12.42 -4.90
CA ALA A 91 -7.44 -13.13 -3.69
C ALA A 91 -7.42 -12.12 -2.55
N TRP A 92 -8.58 -11.50 -2.25
CA TRP A 92 -8.66 -10.30 -1.43
C TRP A 92 -9.80 -10.36 -0.42
N TRP A 93 -9.55 -9.93 0.82
CA TRP A 93 -10.52 -9.82 1.90
C TRP A 93 -10.55 -8.41 2.44
N GLN A 94 -11.74 -7.91 2.84
CA GLN A 94 -11.86 -6.52 3.27
C GLN A 94 -13.04 -6.27 4.21
N GLY A 95 -13.00 -5.08 4.85
CA GLY A 95 -14.03 -4.57 5.74
C GLY A 95 -14.05 -5.24 7.11
N ALA A 96 -14.92 -4.73 7.99
CA ALA A 96 -15.04 -5.21 9.37
C ALA A 96 -15.47 -6.70 9.47
N ASP A 97 -16.23 -7.16 8.48
CA ASP A 97 -16.69 -8.55 8.40
C ASP A 97 -15.64 -9.49 7.76
N GLN A 98 -14.50 -8.96 7.35
CA GLN A 98 -13.41 -9.71 6.70
C GLN A 98 -13.91 -10.57 5.53
N ARG A 99 -14.78 -10.01 4.70
CA ARG A 99 -15.37 -10.76 3.59
C ARG A 99 -14.44 -10.80 2.38
N GLN A 100 -14.42 -11.94 1.71
CA GLN A 100 -13.76 -12.05 0.44
C GLN A 100 -14.41 -11.11 -0.59
N LEU A 101 -13.58 -10.35 -1.29
CA LEU A 101 -14.01 -9.52 -2.40
C LEU A 101 -14.40 -10.41 -3.59
N VAL A 102 -15.67 -10.44 -3.91
CA VAL A 102 -16.18 -11.06 -5.13
C VAL A 102 -16.37 -9.95 -6.16
N LEU A 103 -15.45 -9.83 -7.10
CA LEU A 103 -15.61 -8.92 -8.23
C LEU A 103 -16.85 -9.39 -9.01
N ALA A 104 -17.95 -8.64 -8.86
CA ALA A 104 -19.21 -9.01 -9.52
C ALA A 104 -19.00 -9.08 -11.03
N SER A 105 -19.23 -10.22 -11.62
CA SER A 105 -19.16 -10.47 -13.05
C SER A 105 -20.14 -9.63 -13.91
N GLN A 106 -20.95 -8.80 -13.24
CA GLN A 106 -21.97 -7.96 -13.88
C GLN A 106 -21.53 -6.53 -14.21
N SER A 107 -20.38 -6.05 -13.76
CA SER A 107 -19.84 -4.81 -14.30
C SER A 107 -18.98 -5.14 -15.52
N VAL A 108 -19.52 -4.81 -16.70
CA VAL A 108 -19.05 -5.14 -18.05
C VAL A 108 -17.57 -4.85 -18.35
N ASN A 109 -16.81 -4.32 -17.39
CA ASN A 109 -15.39 -3.94 -17.56
C ASN A 109 -14.43 -4.45 -16.48
N LYS A 110 -14.87 -5.00 -15.33
CA LYS A 110 -13.94 -5.37 -14.25
C LYS A 110 -13.09 -6.61 -14.54
N GLU A 111 -13.57 -7.55 -15.36
CA GLU A 111 -12.77 -8.71 -15.81
C GLU A 111 -11.62 -8.34 -16.76
N HIS A 112 -11.63 -7.13 -17.32
CA HIS A 112 -10.64 -6.65 -18.28
C HIS A 112 -9.75 -5.52 -17.70
N ILE A 113 -9.84 -5.23 -16.40
CA ILE A 113 -8.97 -4.21 -15.80
C ILE A 113 -7.56 -4.75 -15.78
N ASP A 114 -6.71 -4.11 -16.57
CA ASP A 114 -5.27 -4.36 -16.53
C ASP A 114 -4.66 -3.59 -15.36
N TYR A 115 -4.57 -4.25 -14.21
CA TYR A 115 -3.96 -3.66 -13.03
C TYR A 115 -2.44 -3.61 -13.10
N SER A 116 -1.82 -4.18 -14.14
CA SER A 116 -0.37 -4.17 -14.31
C SER A 116 0.21 -2.75 -14.48
N GLU A 117 -0.63 -1.80 -14.94
CA GLU A 117 -0.27 -0.39 -15.07
C GLU A 117 -0.43 0.42 -13.77
N LEU A 118 -1.12 -0.14 -12.77
CA LEU A 118 -1.33 0.55 -11.50
C LEU A 118 -0.04 0.63 -10.68
N GLU A 119 0.18 1.75 -10.00
CA GLU A 119 1.43 2.06 -9.29
C GLU A 119 1.82 0.98 -8.30
N TRP A 120 0.88 0.51 -7.47
CA TRP A 120 1.08 -0.50 -6.46
C TRP A 120 1.46 -1.90 -7.01
N TYR A 121 1.26 -2.15 -8.30
CA TYR A 121 1.69 -3.37 -8.97
C TYR A 121 2.96 -3.15 -9.78
N ARG A 122 2.96 -2.10 -10.62
CA ARG A 122 4.04 -1.81 -11.57
C ARG A 122 5.37 -1.50 -10.87
N VAL A 123 5.34 -0.74 -9.77
CA VAL A 123 6.57 -0.37 -9.07
C VAL A 123 7.22 -1.57 -8.38
N PRO A 124 6.52 -2.41 -7.57
CA PRO A 124 7.10 -3.65 -7.04
C PRO A 124 7.58 -4.63 -8.11
N LEU A 125 6.86 -4.76 -9.22
CA LEU A 125 7.30 -5.59 -10.36
C LEU A 125 8.65 -5.10 -10.90
N ALA A 126 8.78 -3.79 -11.14
CA ALA A 126 9.96 -3.19 -11.77
C ALA A 126 11.16 -3.14 -10.83
N THR A 127 10.96 -2.86 -9.54
CA THR A 127 12.04 -2.63 -8.58
C THR A 127 12.41 -3.86 -7.75
N GLY A 128 11.47 -4.77 -7.55
CA GLY A 128 11.59 -5.88 -6.61
C GLY A 128 11.55 -5.46 -5.15
N LEU A 129 11.12 -4.24 -4.84
CA LEU A 129 11.07 -3.67 -3.50
C LEU A 129 9.62 -3.38 -3.10
N PRO A 130 9.31 -3.34 -1.77
CA PRO A 130 8.05 -2.83 -1.27
C PRO A 130 7.76 -1.41 -1.76
N HIS A 131 6.48 -1.07 -1.89
CA HIS A 131 6.05 0.25 -2.32
C HIS A 131 4.77 0.69 -1.60
N VAL A 132 4.69 1.99 -1.30
CA VAL A 132 3.51 2.66 -0.76
C VAL A 132 2.94 3.53 -1.85
N ALA A 133 1.80 3.14 -2.40
CA ALA A 133 1.12 3.82 -3.50
C ALA A 133 -0.09 4.62 -3.01
N GLY A 134 -0.34 5.75 -3.61
CA GLY A 134 -1.50 6.60 -3.32
C GLY A 134 -1.12 8.04 -2.97
N PRO A 135 -2.12 8.86 -2.58
CA PRO A 135 -3.53 8.49 -2.37
C PRO A 135 -4.29 8.40 -3.71
N TYR A 136 -5.26 7.51 -3.79
CA TYR A 136 -6.13 7.36 -4.96
C TYR A 136 -7.50 6.80 -4.55
N VAL A 137 -8.52 6.97 -5.41
CA VAL A 137 -9.81 6.31 -5.22
C VAL A 137 -9.70 4.87 -5.75
N ASP A 138 -9.91 3.91 -4.87
CA ASP A 138 -9.83 2.48 -5.24
C ASP A 138 -11.16 2.00 -5.84
N TYR A 139 -11.31 2.18 -7.14
CA TYR A 139 -12.49 1.71 -7.89
C TYR A 139 -12.56 0.19 -8.08
N LEU A 140 -11.50 -0.55 -7.73
CA LEU A 140 -11.47 -2.00 -7.84
C LEU A 140 -12.15 -2.69 -6.65
N CYS A 141 -11.82 -2.24 -5.45
CA CYS A 141 -12.12 -2.98 -4.23
C CYS A 141 -13.13 -2.25 -3.32
N SER A 142 -12.98 -0.93 -3.11
CA SER A 142 -13.69 -0.24 -2.02
C SER A 142 -14.50 0.98 -2.43
N ASP A 143 -14.19 1.62 -3.56
CA ASP A 143 -14.64 2.96 -3.94
C ASP A 143 -14.24 4.03 -2.90
N GLU A 144 -13.25 3.73 -2.02
CA GLU A 144 -12.75 4.60 -0.96
C GLU A 144 -11.42 5.26 -1.35
N TYR A 145 -11.07 6.33 -0.63
CA TYR A 145 -9.80 7.01 -0.82
C TYR A 145 -8.71 6.31 0.00
N THR A 146 -7.75 5.72 -0.69
CA THR A 146 -6.92 4.63 -0.19
C THR A 146 -5.43 4.87 -0.40
N ILE A 147 -4.63 4.30 0.48
CA ILE A 147 -3.20 4.04 0.30
C ILE A 147 -3.03 2.52 0.29
N THR A 148 -2.35 2.00 -0.74
CA THR A 148 -1.97 0.59 -0.81
C THR A 148 -0.50 0.41 -0.49
N VAL A 149 -0.22 -0.47 0.46
CA VAL A 149 1.12 -1.01 0.72
C VAL A 149 1.25 -2.33 -0.04
N ALA A 150 2.25 -2.45 -0.88
CA ALA A 150 2.47 -3.61 -1.75
C ALA A 150 3.88 -4.17 -1.61
N VAL A 151 3.98 -5.50 -1.47
CA VAL A 151 5.25 -6.23 -1.37
C VAL A 151 5.31 -7.26 -2.50
N PRO A 152 6.38 -7.27 -3.32
CA PRO A 152 6.48 -8.22 -4.43
C PRO A 152 6.65 -9.65 -3.93
N VAL A 153 5.97 -10.60 -4.59
CA VAL A 153 6.09 -12.04 -4.35
C VAL A 153 6.76 -12.69 -5.55
N ARG A 154 7.75 -13.55 -5.31
CA ARG A 154 8.47 -14.28 -6.35
C ARG A 154 8.48 -15.77 -6.06
N ILE A 155 8.37 -16.58 -7.11
CA ILE A 155 8.61 -18.02 -7.09
C ILE A 155 9.94 -18.24 -7.83
N GLY A 156 11.01 -18.53 -7.09
CA GLY A 156 12.37 -18.47 -7.66
C GLY A 156 12.68 -17.06 -8.18
N THR A 157 12.93 -16.94 -9.47
CA THR A 157 13.18 -15.64 -10.14
C THR A 157 11.93 -15.03 -10.79
N GLU A 158 10.85 -15.80 -10.93
CA GLU A 158 9.61 -15.39 -11.56
C GLU A 158 8.79 -14.49 -10.62
N PHE A 159 8.28 -13.37 -11.12
CA PHE A 159 7.35 -12.52 -10.40
C PHE A 159 5.97 -13.20 -10.38
N ALA A 160 5.48 -13.52 -9.19
CA ALA A 160 4.20 -14.20 -8.99
C ALA A 160 3.03 -13.21 -8.73
N GLY A 161 3.35 -11.97 -8.35
CA GLY A 161 2.36 -10.96 -8.02
C GLY A 161 2.79 -10.08 -6.85
N VAL A 162 1.83 -9.43 -6.20
CA VAL A 162 2.06 -8.61 -5.02
C VAL A 162 1.17 -9.05 -3.86
N ALA A 163 1.74 -9.14 -2.68
CA ALA A 163 1.01 -9.13 -1.43
C ALA A 163 0.66 -7.68 -1.10
N GLY A 164 -0.58 -7.40 -0.78
CA GLY A 164 -1.03 -6.04 -0.56
C GLY A 164 -1.93 -5.88 0.66
N LEU A 165 -1.97 -4.67 1.18
CA LEU A 165 -2.98 -4.20 2.13
C LEU A 165 -3.36 -2.75 1.83
N ASP A 166 -4.60 -2.42 2.15
CA ASP A 166 -5.16 -1.08 1.99
C ASP A 166 -5.40 -0.43 3.34
N LEU A 167 -5.01 0.84 3.42
CA LEU A 167 -5.31 1.76 4.51
C LEU A 167 -6.24 2.86 3.98
N LEU A 168 -7.36 3.08 4.63
CA LEU A 168 -8.22 4.22 4.30
C LEU A 168 -7.56 5.53 4.74
N ILE A 169 -7.64 6.54 3.90
CA ILE A 169 -7.03 7.85 4.18
C ILE A 169 -7.53 8.45 5.51
N ASP A 170 -8.81 8.39 5.80
CA ASP A 170 -9.38 8.90 7.06
C ASP A 170 -8.73 8.28 8.29
N ALA A 171 -8.38 7.01 8.21
CA ALA A 171 -7.71 6.31 9.30
C ALA A 171 -6.24 6.72 9.41
N VAL A 172 -5.55 6.85 8.27
CA VAL A 172 -4.16 7.35 8.22
C VAL A 172 -4.06 8.77 8.78
N GLU A 173 -4.97 9.67 8.39
CA GLU A 173 -5.04 11.04 8.91
C GLU A 173 -5.29 11.06 10.43
N ARG A 174 -6.26 10.27 10.90
CA ARG A 174 -6.60 10.16 12.32
C ARG A 174 -5.41 9.75 13.18
N ASP A 175 -4.56 8.88 12.64
CA ASP A 175 -3.40 8.36 13.36
C ASP A 175 -2.16 9.26 13.25
N LEU A 176 -1.88 9.79 12.05
CA LEU A 176 -0.65 10.53 11.79
C LEU A 176 -0.76 12.01 12.16
N VAL A 177 -1.88 12.69 11.86
CA VAL A 177 -2.00 14.15 12.09
C VAL A 177 -1.71 14.55 13.53
N PRO A 178 -2.23 13.89 14.58
CA PRO A 178 -1.92 14.26 15.96
C PRO A 178 -0.43 14.10 16.30
N ARG A 179 0.22 13.07 15.76
CA ARG A 179 1.64 12.78 15.99
C ARG A 179 2.53 13.82 15.31
N LEU A 180 2.20 14.19 14.05
CA LEU A 180 2.91 15.21 13.30
C LEU A 180 2.74 16.60 13.92
N ARG A 181 1.54 16.96 14.37
CA ARG A 181 1.28 18.22 15.09
C ARG A 181 2.08 18.37 16.38
N ALA A 182 2.36 17.25 17.06
CA ALA A 182 3.17 17.26 18.29
C ALA A 182 4.63 17.68 18.04
N LEU A 183 5.09 17.73 16.79
CA LEU A 183 6.41 18.23 16.42
C LEU A 183 6.52 19.77 16.44
N GLY A 184 5.39 20.48 16.56
CA GLY A 184 5.36 21.94 16.75
C GLY A 184 5.62 22.76 15.48
N ALA A 185 5.47 22.15 14.29
CA ALA A 185 5.54 22.80 12.99
C ALA A 185 4.48 22.23 12.05
N GLU A 186 4.22 22.94 10.95
CA GLU A 186 3.34 22.40 9.90
C GLU A 186 4.09 21.38 9.06
N VAL A 187 3.58 20.14 9.04
CA VAL A 187 4.16 19.01 8.33
C VAL A 187 3.22 18.51 7.25
N THR A 188 3.72 18.38 6.03
CA THR A 188 2.99 17.81 4.89
C THR A 188 3.73 16.58 4.36
N LEU A 189 3.04 15.44 4.37
CA LEU A 189 3.49 14.18 3.77
C LEU A 189 3.04 14.13 2.32
N VAL A 190 3.98 13.85 1.40
CA VAL A 190 3.70 13.75 -0.03
C VAL A 190 4.27 12.46 -0.63
N ASN A 191 3.66 11.98 -1.71
CA ASN A 191 4.20 10.89 -2.52
C ASN A 191 5.24 11.38 -3.54
N GLY A 192 5.89 10.46 -4.25
CA GLY A 192 6.94 10.75 -5.23
C GLY A 192 6.53 11.65 -6.40
N VAL A 193 5.22 11.84 -6.65
CA VAL A 193 4.71 12.77 -7.66
C VAL A 193 4.24 14.11 -7.06
N GLY A 194 4.43 14.33 -5.76
CA GLY A 194 4.07 15.56 -5.06
C GLY A 194 2.56 15.70 -4.79
N ARG A 195 1.86 14.57 -4.57
CA ARG A 195 0.49 14.56 -4.05
C ARG A 195 0.51 14.49 -2.54
N VAL A 196 -0.28 15.34 -1.88
CA VAL A 196 -0.46 15.33 -0.43
C VAL A 196 -1.16 14.03 -0.01
N ILE A 197 -0.59 13.35 0.96
CA ILE A 197 -1.17 12.19 1.64
C ILE A 197 -1.85 12.65 2.93
N VAL A 198 -1.09 13.39 3.76
CA VAL A 198 -1.54 13.95 5.03
C VAL A 198 -0.88 15.30 5.22
N SER A 199 -1.62 16.28 5.77
CA SER A 199 -1.05 17.55 6.18
C SER A 199 -1.58 18.00 7.53
N THR A 200 -0.73 18.65 8.34
CA THR A 200 -1.16 19.36 9.55
C THR A 200 -1.64 20.76 9.25
N ASP A 201 -1.25 21.33 8.10
CA ASP A 201 -1.74 22.62 7.58
C ASP A 201 -3.12 22.41 6.93
N PRO A 202 -4.19 23.04 7.47
CA PRO A 202 -5.54 22.88 6.96
C PRO A 202 -5.77 23.45 5.55
N GLN A 203 -4.81 24.17 4.98
CA GLN A 203 -4.85 24.66 3.61
C GLN A 203 -4.59 23.55 2.57
N TRP A 204 -4.05 22.40 3.01
CA TRP A 204 -3.70 21.29 2.15
C TRP A 204 -4.57 20.06 2.45
N ALA A 205 -5.38 19.71 1.48
CA ALA A 205 -6.18 18.49 1.55
C ALA A 205 -5.44 17.30 0.91
N THR A 206 -5.77 16.09 1.37
CA THR A 206 -5.31 14.86 0.73
C THR A 206 -5.65 14.86 -0.76
N GLY A 207 -4.67 14.51 -1.60
CA GLY A 207 -4.78 14.53 -3.05
C GLY A 207 -4.38 15.84 -3.71
N ASP A 208 -4.20 16.93 -2.98
CA ASP A 208 -3.72 18.20 -3.53
C ASP A 208 -2.31 18.04 -4.12
N SER A 209 -2.01 18.83 -5.15
CA SER A 209 -0.68 18.83 -5.74
C SER A 209 0.14 20.00 -5.17
N VAL A 210 1.29 19.68 -4.59
CA VAL A 210 2.23 20.73 -4.13
C VAL A 210 3.02 21.34 -5.29
N ARG A 211 2.91 20.83 -6.52
CA ARG A 211 3.64 21.36 -7.67
C ARG A 211 3.22 22.80 -7.97
N GLY A 212 4.22 23.67 -8.10
CA GLY A 212 3.98 25.10 -8.36
C GLY A 212 3.47 25.89 -7.17
N SER A 213 3.43 25.31 -5.99
CA SER A 213 3.11 25.98 -4.73
C SER A 213 4.37 26.33 -3.94
N ARG A 214 4.23 27.11 -2.87
CA ARG A 214 5.32 27.41 -1.94
C ARG A 214 5.92 26.14 -1.31
N LEU A 215 5.14 25.10 -1.06
CA LEU A 215 5.64 23.83 -0.51
C LEU A 215 6.63 23.13 -1.45
N ALA A 216 6.53 23.35 -2.76
CA ALA A 216 7.47 22.77 -3.72
C ALA A 216 8.90 23.31 -3.56
N GLU A 217 9.05 24.51 -3.00
CA GLU A 217 10.33 25.20 -2.81
C GLU A 217 10.96 24.94 -1.43
N LEU A 218 10.19 24.35 -0.50
CA LEU A 218 10.67 24.03 0.84
C LEU A 218 11.54 22.77 0.85
N PRO A 219 12.45 22.67 1.84
CA PRO A 219 13.24 21.45 2.04
C PRO A 219 12.36 20.22 2.22
N ARG A 220 12.76 19.12 1.58
CA ARG A 220 12.12 17.80 1.70
C ARG A 220 13.06 16.82 2.37
N GLN A 221 12.51 15.95 3.20
CA GLN A 221 13.22 14.84 3.80
C GLN A 221 12.57 13.54 3.34
N PRO A 222 13.30 12.67 2.60
CA PRO A 222 12.80 11.34 2.25
C PRO A 222 12.55 10.49 3.50
N CYS A 223 11.41 9.81 3.50
CA CYS A 223 11.14 8.75 4.46
C CYS A 223 11.76 7.46 3.92
N ALA A 224 12.92 7.07 4.47
CA ALA A 224 13.64 5.89 4.00
C ALA A 224 12.72 4.65 3.92
N ASP A 225 12.92 3.83 2.88
CA ASP A 225 12.23 2.55 2.66
C ASP A 225 10.73 2.61 2.30
N VAL A 226 10.10 3.79 2.25
CA VAL A 226 8.65 3.91 1.99
C VAL A 226 8.28 4.77 0.77
N ALA A 227 9.27 5.33 0.07
CA ALA A 227 9.10 6.13 -1.15
C ALA A 227 8.18 7.36 -1.00
N LEU A 228 8.17 7.95 0.19
CA LEU A 228 7.42 9.15 0.56
C LEU A 228 8.38 10.23 1.04
N ASP A 229 7.96 11.50 0.97
CA ASP A 229 8.71 12.66 1.45
C ASP A 229 7.89 13.46 2.46
N VAL A 230 8.56 14.02 3.47
CA VAL A 230 7.98 15.05 4.33
C VAL A 230 8.51 16.43 3.98
N ILE A 231 7.64 17.43 4.09
CA ILE A 231 7.93 18.85 3.93
C ILE A 231 7.55 19.51 5.25
N VAL A 232 8.42 20.39 5.78
CA VAL A 232 8.15 21.18 6.99
C VAL A 232 8.10 22.64 6.63
N ASP A 233 7.02 23.30 7.02
CA ASP A 233 6.82 24.74 6.94
C ASP A 233 6.87 25.31 8.36
N ALA A 234 7.96 26.02 8.69
CA ALA A 234 8.30 26.51 10.02
C ALA A 234 8.01 28.01 10.19
#